data_5f395fe134de3072f27fe36f9d6303cb
#
_entry.id   5f395fe134de3072f27fe36f9d6303cb
#
_cell.length_a   1.000
_cell.length_b   1.000
_cell.length_c   1.000
_cell.angle_alpha   90.00
_cell.angle_beta   90.00
_cell.angle_gamma   90.00
#
_symmetry.space_group_name_H-M   'P 1'
#
loop_
_entity.id
_entity.type
_entity.pdbx_description
1 polymer ?
#
loop_
_entity_poly.entity_id
_entity_poly.type
_entity_poly.pdbx_seq_one_letter_code
_entity_poly.pdbx_strand_id
1 'polypeptide(L)'
;MNFSEKNNDVELNEGDKPSRKKPMYPVNEQLRHYLKNHGREVKLSVSYNDLLNFTWSTPIKDKNGNNTLWEKTSYDSRDWNFIREGLVKIYAALKTEGDYSFLSHFDVARVDYCTFGNSNPFRIRIVNKFNDNYDHYYIKRADASRIYGLELEHILSP
;
A
#
# COMPACT_ATOMS: atom_id res chain seq x y z
N MET A 1 6.09 -8.34 -32.83
CA MET A 1 5.86 -7.10 -32.04
C MET A 1 7.17 -6.71 -31.40
N ASN A 2 7.83 -5.70 -31.93
CA ASN A 2 9.06 -5.16 -31.33
C ASN A 2 8.69 -4.19 -30.23
N PHE A 3 8.85 -4.59 -28.98
CA PHE A 3 8.89 -3.65 -27.88
C PHE A 3 10.27 -3.02 -27.86
N SER A 4 10.39 -1.80 -28.39
CA SER A 4 11.59 -1.00 -28.17
C SER A 4 11.55 -0.49 -26.73
N GLU A 5 12.29 -1.14 -25.86
CA GLU A 5 12.64 -0.59 -24.57
C GLU A 5 13.49 0.68 -24.79
N LYS A 6 12.90 1.83 -24.52
CA LYS A 6 13.70 3.03 -24.32
C LYS A 6 14.31 2.93 -22.94
N ASN A 7 15.52 2.44 -22.88
CA ASN A 7 16.37 2.60 -21.71
C ASN A 7 16.64 4.10 -21.53
N ASN A 8 15.95 4.71 -20.61
CA ASN A 8 16.37 6.01 -20.09
C ASN A 8 17.45 5.72 -19.04
N ASP A 9 18.67 5.56 -19.50
CA ASP A 9 19.86 5.56 -18.63
C ASP A 9 20.03 7.00 -18.13
N VAL A 10 19.51 7.28 -16.96
CA VAL A 10 19.86 8.50 -16.21
C VAL A 10 21.19 8.21 -15.55
N GLU A 11 22.27 8.86 -16.01
CA GLU A 11 23.56 8.83 -15.31
C GLU A 11 23.38 9.40 -13.90
N LEU A 12 23.49 8.52 -12.92
CA LEU A 12 23.43 8.88 -11.50
C LEU A 12 24.85 8.97 -10.95
N ASN A 13 25.09 10.01 -10.15
CA ASN A 13 26.34 10.21 -9.43
C ASN A 13 26.66 8.99 -8.55
N GLU A 14 27.95 8.66 -8.42
CA GLU A 14 28.47 7.43 -7.78
C GLU A 14 28.02 7.17 -6.32
N GLY A 15 27.27 8.09 -5.68
CA GLY A 15 26.74 7.91 -4.34
C GLY A 15 25.30 7.40 -4.26
N ASP A 16 24.54 7.48 -5.34
CA ASP A 16 23.13 7.12 -5.39
C ASP A 16 22.90 6.06 -6.47
N LYS A 17 23.15 4.80 -6.13
CA LYS A 17 22.69 3.69 -6.99
C LYS A 17 21.29 3.26 -6.53
N PRO A 18 20.19 3.75 -7.15
CA PRO A 18 18.90 3.18 -6.88
C PRO A 18 18.93 1.71 -7.29
N SER A 19 18.34 0.87 -6.48
CA SER A 19 18.10 -0.52 -6.88
C SER A 19 17.32 -0.51 -8.19
N ARG A 20 17.80 -1.27 -9.16
CA ARG A 20 17.17 -1.40 -10.48
C ARG A 20 15.69 -1.77 -10.28
N LYS A 21 14.77 -0.97 -10.82
CA LYS A 21 13.34 -1.28 -10.75
C LYS A 21 13.08 -2.63 -11.40
N LYS A 22 12.50 -3.54 -10.64
CA LYS A 22 12.03 -4.82 -11.20
C LYS A 22 10.80 -4.58 -12.07
N PRO A 23 10.63 -5.31 -13.18
CA PRO A 23 9.42 -5.20 -13.98
C PRO A 23 8.20 -5.59 -13.15
N MET A 24 7.10 -4.87 -13.31
CA MET A 24 5.81 -5.24 -12.76
C MET A 24 5.02 -6.07 -13.77
N TYR A 25 4.47 -7.17 -13.32
CA TYR A 25 3.62 -8.04 -14.12
C TYR A 25 2.16 -7.80 -13.73
N PRO A 26 1.30 -7.33 -14.65
CA PRO A 26 -0.10 -7.10 -14.35
C PRO A 26 -0.82 -8.40 -14.05
N VAL A 27 -1.81 -8.32 -13.17
CA VAL A 27 -2.71 -9.43 -12.89
C VAL A 27 -3.63 -9.62 -14.09
N ASN A 28 -3.54 -10.77 -14.76
CA ASN A 28 -4.38 -11.10 -15.90
C ASN A 28 -5.74 -11.65 -15.46
N GLU A 29 -6.67 -11.78 -16.42
CA GLU A 29 -8.03 -12.27 -16.14
C GLU A 29 -8.04 -13.70 -15.61
N GLN A 30 -7.17 -14.56 -16.08
CA GLN A 30 -7.09 -15.95 -15.63
C GLN A 30 -6.72 -16.06 -14.16
N LEU A 31 -5.73 -15.26 -13.72
CA LEU A 31 -5.34 -15.20 -12.32
C LEU A 31 -6.46 -14.61 -11.46
N ARG A 32 -7.12 -13.53 -11.92
CA ARG A 32 -8.28 -12.97 -11.21
C ARG A 32 -9.40 -13.96 -11.05
N HIS A 33 -9.70 -14.69 -12.13
CA HIS A 33 -10.74 -15.71 -12.11
C HIS A 33 -10.42 -16.83 -11.12
N TYR A 34 -9.18 -17.28 -11.10
CA TYR A 34 -8.69 -18.26 -10.11
C TYR A 34 -8.87 -17.75 -8.67
N LEU A 35 -8.40 -16.54 -8.36
CA LEU A 35 -8.49 -15.95 -7.04
C LEU A 35 -9.94 -15.82 -6.58
N LYS A 36 -10.82 -15.37 -7.46
CA LYS A 36 -12.24 -15.23 -7.19
C LYS A 36 -12.90 -16.57 -6.90
N ASN A 37 -12.64 -17.59 -7.74
CA ASN A 37 -13.25 -18.91 -7.62
C ASN A 37 -12.81 -19.64 -6.35
N HIS A 38 -11.62 -19.35 -5.83
CA HIS A 38 -11.07 -19.97 -4.63
C HIS A 38 -11.24 -19.10 -3.36
N GLY A 39 -12.03 -18.04 -3.44
CA GLY A 39 -12.27 -17.14 -2.30
C GLY A 39 -11.03 -16.41 -1.82
N ARG A 40 -10.05 -16.22 -2.70
CA ARG A 40 -8.76 -15.58 -2.38
C ARG A 40 -8.79 -14.06 -2.60
N GLU A 41 -9.80 -13.55 -3.25
CA GLU A 41 -9.99 -12.12 -3.48
C GLU A 41 -10.97 -11.56 -2.44
N VAL A 42 -10.51 -10.60 -1.67
CA VAL A 42 -11.33 -9.87 -0.69
C VAL A 42 -11.53 -8.45 -1.20
N LYS A 43 -12.79 -8.01 -1.23
CA LYS A 43 -13.11 -6.62 -1.57
C LYS A 43 -12.73 -5.71 -0.41
N LEU A 44 -11.79 -4.80 -0.66
CA LEU A 44 -11.39 -3.79 0.30
C LEU A 44 -12.35 -2.60 0.29
N SER A 45 -12.55 -2.00 1.47
CA SER A 45 -13.36 -0.79 1.64
C SER A 45 -12.74 0.44 0.95
N VAL A 46 -11.41 0.47 0.86
CA VAL A 46 -10.63 1.50 0.19
C VAL A 46 -9.61 0.82 -0.72
N SER A 47 -9.55 1.25 -1.97
CA SER A 47 -8.60 0.73 -2.94
C SER A 47 -7.29 1.51 -2.92
N TYR A 48 -6.24 0.92 -3.50
CA TYR A 48 -4.98 1.62 -3.76
C TYR A 48 -5.19 2.88 -4.61
N ASN A 49 -6.07 2.82 -5.62
CA ASN A 49 -6.39 3.96 -6.47
C ASN A 49 -7.10 5.09 -5.69
N ASP A 50 -7.94 4.76 -4.73
CA ASP A 50 -8.56 5.77 -3.85
C ASP A 50 -7.47 6.53 -3.07
N LEU A 51 -6.45 5.84 -2.59
CA LEU A 51 -5.34 6.44 -1.86
C LEU A 51 -4.46 7.34 -2.74
N LEU A 52 -4.40 7.11 -4.04
CA LEU A 52 -3.66 7.95 -4.98
C LEU A 52 -4.31 9.33 -5.21
N ASN A 53 -5.57 9.52 -4.83
CA ASN A 53 -6.31 10.77 -5.01
C ASN A 53 -5.99 11.84 -3.96
N PHE A 54 -4.81 11.82 -3.37
CA PHE A 54 -4.39 12.88 -2.47
C PHE A 54 -4.20 14.19 -3.25
N THR A 55 -4.56 15.31 -2.63
CA THR A 55 -4.49 16.64 -3.24
C THR A 55 -3.08 17.21 -3.23
N TRP A 56 -2.31 16.86 -2.21
CA TRP A 56 -0.91 17.23 -2.06
C TRP A 56 -0.21 16.33 -1.05
N SER A 57 1.12 16.39 -1.06
CA SER A 57 1.96 15.63 -0.14
C SER A 57 3.11 16.48 0.39
N THR A 58 3.61 16.10 1.54
CA THR A 58 4.73 16.78 2.19
C THR A 58 5.80 15.76 2.55
N PRO A 59 7.07 15.99 2.18
CA PRO A 59 8.16 15.10 2.56
C PRO A 59 8.28 14.94 4.09
N ILE A 60 8.45 13.70 4.52
CA ILE A 60 8.76 13.38 5.92
C ILE A 60 10.25 13.40 6.08
N LYS A 61 10.74 14.22 6.99
CA LYS A 61 12.17 14.38 7.26
C LYS A 61 12.62 13.47 8.40
N ASP A 62 13.86 13.03 8.32
CA ASP A 62 14.53 12.30 9.37
C ASP A 62 15.03 13.24 10.50
N LYS A 63 15.73 12.68 11.49
CA LYS A 63 16.27 13.44 12.63
C LYS A 63 17.28 14.52 12.22
N ASN A 64 17.94 14.34 11.08
CA ASN A 64 18.96 15.25 10.55
C ASN A 64 18.36 16.30 9.60
N GLY A 65 17.05 16.32 9.41
CA GLY A 65 16.37 17.24 8.51
C GLY A 65 16.43 16.83 7.03
N ASN A 66 16.92 15.64 6.71
CA ASN A 66 16.94 15.10 5.34
C ASN A 66 15.60 14.47 4.98
N ASN A 67 15.20 14.58 3.71
CA ASN A 67 14.01 13.94 3.22
C ASN A 67 14.17 12.41 3.31
N THR A 68 13.13 11.75 3.82
CA THR A 68 12.99 10.29 3.75
C THR A 68 12.35 9.89 2.42
N LEU A 69 12.19 8.60 2.19
CA LEU A 69 11.46 8.08 1.02
C LEU A 69 9.94 8.21 1.15
N TRP A 70 9.47 8.73 2.27
CA TRP A 70 8.05 8.84 2.59
C TRP A 70 7.57 10.27 2.50
N GLU A 71 6.35 10.44 1.98
CA GLU A 71 5.64 11.70 1.98
C GLU A 71 4.30 11.54 2.70
N LYS A 72 4.01 12.46 3.60
CA LYS A 72 2.69 12.56 4.22
C LYS A 72 1.69 13.06 3.18
N THR A 73 0.61 12.33 2.96
CA THR A 73 -0.45 12.71 2.02
C THR A 73 -1.54 13.53 2.71
N SER A 74 -2.22 14.35 1.92
CA SER A 74 -3.40 15.11 2.34
C SER A 74 -4.51 14.95 1.31
N TYR A 75 -5.71 14.71 1.80
CA TYR A 75 -6.92 14.51 1.00
C TYR A 75 -7.89 15.65 1.30
N ASP A 76 -8.81 15.94 0.37
CA ASP A 76 -9.90 16.83 0.71
C ASP A 76 -10.81 16.17 1.79
N SER A 77 -11.59 16.99 2.49
CA SER A 77 -12.33 16.54 3.68
C SER A 77 -13.36 15.44 3.38
N ARG A 78 -13.96 15.44 2.20
CA ARG A 78 -14.94 14.44 1.78
C ARG A 78 -14.27 13.09 1.55
N ASP A 79 -13.20 13.08 0.76
CA ASP A 79 -12.42 11.88 0.49
C ASP A 79 -11.75 11.34 1.74
N TRP A 80 -11.29 12.22 2.61
CA TRP A 80 -10.66 11.83 3.86
C TRP A 80 -11.60 11.04 4.77
N ASN A 81 -12.84 11.48 4.92
CA ASN A 81 -13.82 10.75 5.75
C ASN A 81 -14.05 9.32 5.23
N PHE A 82 -14.22 9.18 3.92
CA PHE A 82 -14.38 7.88 3.29
C PHE A 82 -13.14 6.99 3.46
N ILE A 83 -11.95 7.55 3.19
CA ILE A 83 -10.67 6.84 3.29
C ILE A 83 -10.43 6.42 4.73
N ARG A 84 -10.59 7.31 5.68
CA ARG A 84 -10.37 7.05 7.11
C ARG A 84 -11.23 5.90 7.62
N GLU A 85 -12.51 5.93 7.36
CA GLU A 85 -13.43 4.87 7.77
C GLU A 85 -13.08 3.52 7.12
N GLY A 86 -12.79 3.53 5.84
CA GLY A 86 -12.40 2.32 5.10
C GLY A 86 -11.08 1.72 5.61
N LEU A 87 -10.10 2.53 5.92
CA LEU A 87 -8.80 2.07 6.44
C LEU A 87 -8.90 1.49 7.85
N VAL A 88 -9.76 2.04 8.70
CA VAL A 88 -10.02 1.47 10.02
C VAL A 88 -10.70 0.09 9.89
N LYS A 89 -11.64 -0.07 8.98
CA LYS A 89 -12.27 -1.37 8.70
C LYS A 89 -11.29 -2.42 8.21
N ILE A 90 -10.36 -2.04 7.33
CA ILE A 90 -9.29 -2.93 6.87
C ILE A 90 -8.41 -3.36 8.06
N TYR A 91 -8.02 -2.43 8.91
CA TYR A 91 -7.22 -2.75 10.10
C TYR A 91 -7.95 -3.72 11.03
N ALA A 92 -9.25 -3.49 11.30
CA ALA A 92 -10.04 -4.39 12.13
C ALA A 92 -10.12 -5.80 11.51
N ALA A 93 -10.30 -5.90 10.20
CA ALA A 93 -10.29 -7.20 9.51
C ALA A 93 -8.96 -7.94 9.64
N LEU A 94 -7.84 -7.21 9.60
CA LEU A 94 -6.50 -7.81 9.72
C LEU A 94 -6.15 -8.24 11.15
N LYS A 95 -6.57 -7.47 12.16
CA LYS A 95 -6.13 -7.67 13.56
C LYS A 95 -7.15 -8.39 14.44
N THR A 96 -8.42 -8.33 14.10
CA THR A 96 -9.52 -8.87 14.93
C THR A 96 -10.33 -9.94 14.23
N GLU A 97 -9.87 -10.43 13.08
CA GLU A 97 -10.57 -11.43 12.27
C GLU A 97 -12.02 -11.01 11.91
N GLY A 98 -12.22 -9.71 11.69
CA GLY A 98 -13.53 -9.17 11.35
C GLY A 98 -14.41 -8.82 12.55
N ASP A 99 -13.88 -8.82 13.77
CA ASP A 99 -14.60 -8.27 14.92
C ASP A 99 -14.59 -6.75 14.85
N TYR A 100 -15.73 -6.19 14.44
CA TYR A 100 -15.90 -4.74 14.27
C TYR A 100 -16.34 -4.03 15.55
N SER A 101 -16.47 -4.71 16.69
CA SER A 101 -16.87 -4.09 17.97
C SER A 101 -15.87 -3.04 18.46
N PHE A 102 -14.61 -3.12 18.03
CA PHE A 102 -13.53 -2.20 18.40
C PHE A 102 -13.30 -1.07 17.40
N LEU A 103 -14.10 -0.93 16.36
CA LEU A 103 -13.90 0.12 15.34
C LEU A 103 -13.83 1.53 15.92
N SER A 104 -14.67 1.83 16.93
CA SER A 104 -14.68 3.13 17.60
C SER A 104 -13.41 3.46 18.39
N HIS A 105 -12.57 2.46 18.67
CA HIS A 105 -11.31 2.62 19.39
C HIS A 105 -10.15 3.07 18.49
N PHE A 106 -10.29 2.94 17.18
CA PHE A 106 -9.22 3.20 16.22
C PHE A 106 -9.53 4.39 15.32
N ASP A 107 -8.48 5.07 14.94
CA ASP A 107 -8.54 6.11 13.92
C ASP A 107 -7.25 6.09 13.09
N VAL A 108 -7.31 6.71 11.92
CA VAL A 108 -6.13 6.92 11.07
C VAL A 108 -5.46 8.21 11.45
N ALA A 109 -4.23 8.13 11.92
CA ALA A 109 -3.43 9.31 12.23
C ALA A 109 -2.79 9.90 10.99
N ARG A 110 -2.32 9.05 10.06
CA ARG A 110 -1.58 9.49 8.88
C ARG A 110 -1.55 8.43 7.80
N VAL A 111 -1.55 8.87 6.56
CA VAL A 111 -1.31 8.06 5.37
C VAL A 111 -0.06 8.58 4.68
N ASP A 112 0.95 7.75 4.57
CA ASP A 112 2.22 8.09 3.95
C ASP A 112 2.39 7.35 2.64
N TYR A 113 2.89 8.05 1.62
CA TYR A 113 3.18 7.48 0.30
C TYR A 113 4.69 7.29 0.14
N CYS A 114 5.10 6.11 -0.29
CA CYS A 114 6.50 5.85 -0.61
C CYS A 114 6.81 6.25 -2.05
N THR A 115 7.70 7.22 -2.22
CA THR A 115 8.09 7.73 -3.53
C THR A 115 9.12 6.86 -4.23
N PHE A 116 9.65 5.87 -3.54
CA PHE A 116 10.72 5.00 -4.03
C PHE A 116 10.25 3.56 -4.21
N GLY A 117 10.84 2.88 -5.18
CA GLY A 117 10.57 1.46 -5.45
C GLY A 117 9.49 1.21 -6.48
N ASN A 118 9.20 -0.08 -6.73
CA ASN A 118 8.29 -0.50 -7.80
C ASN A 118 6.82 -0.49 -7.38
N SER A 119 6.53 -0.77 -6.13
CA SER A 119 5.17 -0.95 -5.64
C SER A 119 4.57 0.33 -5.08
N ASN A 120 5.38 1.37 -4.84
CA ASN A 120 4.97 2.63 -4.24
C ASN A 120 3.93 2.45 -3.12
N PRO A 121 4.29 1.77 -2.02
CA PRO A 121 3.33 1.43 -0.99
C PRO A 121 2.82 2.66 -0.24
N PHE A 122 1.60 2.57 0.26
CA PHE A 122 1.10 3.44 1.30
C PHE A 122 1.32 2.81 2.66
N ARG A 123 1.82 3.59 3.60
CA ARG A 123 1.93 3.22 5.01
C ARG A 123 0.80 3.89 5.78
N ILE A 124 -0.03 3.08 6.42
CA ILE A 124 -1.17 3.57 7.18
C ILE A 124 -0.81 3.53 8.66
N ARG A 125 -0.91 4.66 9.33
CA ARG A 125 -0.72 4.75 10.77
C ARG A 125 -2.06 4.76 11.48
N ILE A 126 -2.33 3.69 12.20
CA ILE A 126 -3.54 3.56 13.04
C ILE A 126 -3.17 3.91 14.47
N VAL A 127 -4.02 4.70 15.11
CA VAL A 127 -3.88 5.04 16.53
C VAL A 127 -5.06 4.49 17.32
N ASN A 128 -4.78 4.06 18.55
CA ASN A 128 -5.81 3.76 19.52
C ASN A 128 -6.16 5.04 20.26
N LYS A 129 -7.41 5.46 20.18
CA LYS A 129 -7.89 6.73 20.76
C LYS A 129 -7.80 6.79 22.30
N PHE A 130 -7.74 5.63 22.96
CA PHE A 130 -7.78 5.57 24.42
C PHE A 130 -6.40 5.59 25.08
N ASN A 131 -5.35 5.15 24.39
CA ASN A 131 -4.02 5.02 24.97
C ASN A 131 -2.88 5.57 24.10
N ASP A 132 -3.20 6.21 22.97
CA ASP A 132 -2.26 6.77 22.00
C ASP A 132 -1.24 5.77 21.41
N ASN A 133 -1.42 4.48 21.64
CA ASN A 133 -0.63 3.46 20.97
C ASN A 133 -0.93 3.49 19.48
N TYR A 134 0.08 3.21 18.67
CA TYR A 134 -0.07 3.19 17.23
C TYR A 134 0.50 1.92 16.62
N ASP A 135 0.00 1.59 15.43
CA ASP A 135 0.45 0.49 14.61
C ASP A 135 0.50 0.94 13.16
N HIS A 136 1.27 0.27 12.35
CA HIS A 136 1.35 0.52 10.91
C HIS A 136 0.92 -0.71 10.13
N TYR A 137 0.25 -0.49 9.01
CA TYR A 137 0.11 -1.49 7.97
C TYR A 137 0.29 -0.85 6.58
N TYR A 138 0.45 -1.68 5.57
CA TYR A 138 0.85 -1.24 4.25
C TYR A 138 -0.14 -1.70 3.19
N ILE A 139 -0.46 -0.82 2.26
CA ILE A 139 -1.27 -1.12 1.08
C ILE A 139 -0.39 -0.95 -0.14
N LYS A 140 -0.32 -1.99 -0.97
CA LYS A 140 0.51 -2.04 -2.18
C LYS A 140 -0.35 -2.39 -3.38
N ARG A 141 0.11 -1.95 -4.56
CA ARG A 141 -0.47 -2.44 -5.81
C ARG A 141 -0.13 -3.91 -5.99
N ALA A 142 -1.12 -4.71 -6.37
CA ALA A 142 -0.92 -6.12 -6.62
C ALA A 142 -0.06 -6.34 -7.89
N ASP A 143 0.96 -7.16 -7.76
CA ASP A 143 1.80 -7.67 -8.84
C ASP A 143 1.56 -9.17 -9.01
N ALA A 144 1.45 -9.65 -10.25
CA ALA A 144 1.14 -11.05 -10.53
C ALA A 144 2.20 -12.01 -9.95
N SER A 145 3.48 -11.66 -10.03
CA SER A 145 4.56 -12.50 -9.48
C SER A 145 4.42 -12.72 -7.99
N ARG A 146 4.08 -11.67 -7.25
CA ARG A 146 3.85 -11.74 -5.79
C ARG A 146 2.61 -12.58 -5.47
N ILE A 147 1.53 -12.43 -6.23
CA ILE A 147 0.31 -13.20 -6.03
C ILE A 147 0.58 -14.68 -6.29
N TYR A 148 1.27 -15.03 -7.38
CA TYR A 148 1.65 -16.41 -7.65
C TYR A 148 2.53 -17.00 -6.53
N GLY A 149 3.49 -16.23 -6.01
CA GLY A 149 4.33 -16.65 -4.89
C GLY A 149 3.51 -16.92 -3.63
N LEU A 150 2.58 -16.06 -3.29
CA LEU A 150 1.69 -16.23 -2.14
C LEU A 150 0.74 -17.42 -2.31
N GLU A 151 0.18 -17.64 -3.48
CA GLU A 151 -0.68 -18.79 -3.75
C GLU A 151 0.11 -20.10 -3.71
N LEU A 152 1.32 -20.13 -4.23
CA LEU A 152 2.19 -21.31 -4.12
C LEU A 152 2.51 -21.64 -2.66
N GLU A 153 2.86 -20.64 -1.86
CA GLU A 153 3.10 -20.81 -0.43
C GLU A 153 1.84 -21.34 0.28
N HIS A 154 0.68 -20.79 -0.04
CA HIS A 154 -0.60 -21.24 0.52
C HIS A 154 -0.91 -22.72 0.19
N ILE A 155 -0.63 -23.15 -1.03
CA ILE A 155 -0.83 -24.54 -1.47
C ILE A 155 0.14 -25.50 -0.78
N LEU A 156 1.39 -25.07 -0.58
CA LEU A 156 2.44 -25.92 -0.02
C LEU A 156 2.48 -25.90 1.52
N SER A 157 1.87 -24.92 2.15
CA SER A 157 1.76 -24.86 3.62
C SER A 157 0.63 -25.78 4.10
N PRO A 158 0.93 -26.71 5.02
CA PRO A 158 -0.09 -27.60 5.60
C PRO A 158 -1.07 -26.84 6.49
#